data_36395dec8bb0605f9ae18324d565d0f4
#
_entry.id   36395dec8bb0605f9ae18324d565d0f4
#
_cell.length_a   1.000
_cell.length_b   1.000
_cell.length_c   1.000
_cell.angle_alpha   90.00
_cell.angle_beta   90.00
_cell.angle_gamma   90.00
#
_symmetry.space_group_name_H-M   'P 1'
#
loop_
_entity.id
_entity.type
_entity.pdbx_description
1 polymer ?
#
loop_
_entity_poly.entity_id
_entity_poly.type
_entity_poly.pdbx_seq_one_letter_code
_entity_poly.pdbx_strand_id
1 'polypeptide(L)'
;SLNTCLKGILSKDDHVITTYAEHNSVLRPLRQIGADLTVTAPYKEDILKEIREDTKMIVMTHSSNVTGELYDIDAIGQIAYENHILFVVDSAQSAGHISIDMQKSHIDLLTFSGHKGLLGMSGVGGICINTDTLIQPLKTGGTGIDSFNKKQPDSYPEHLEAGTLNIPGIASLSAGMTYLLEHQKEIEEKEKQLFDALYEGMKRINGITFYCDYDTCAHTPIIAFNLEDYDSSKISDVLSYKYDIITRCGAHCAPLMHTHLNTVER
;
A
#
# COMPACT_ATOMS: atom_id res chain seq x y z
N SER A 1 0.94 -8.54 -7.42
CA SER A 1 -0.34 -7.79 -7.42
C SER A 1 -0.20 -6.46 -8.15
N LEU A 2 0.47 -5.41 -7.62
CA LEU A 2 0.54 -4.08 -8.27
C LEU A 2 1.04 -4.13 -9.72
N ASN A 3 2.13 -4.87 -10.01
CA ASN A 3 2.59 -5.02 -11.40
C ASN A 3 1.53 -5.62 -12.32
N THR A 4 0.73 -6.58 -11.83
CA THR A 4 -0.35 -7.20 -12.60
C THR A 4 -1.46 -6.19 -12.88
N CYS A 5 -1.91 -5.44 -11.87
CA CYS A 5 -2.91 -4.40 -12.05
C CYS A 5 -2.44 -3.32 -13.04
N LEU A 6 -1.30 -2.69 -12.73
CA LEU A 6 -0.85 -1.52 -13.48
C LEU A 6 -0.46 -1.87 -14.91
N LYS A 7 0.36 -2.91 -15.11
CA LYS A 7 0.80 -3.33 -16.44
C LYS A 7 -0.26 -4.07 -17.25
N GLY A 8 -1.25 -4.65 -16.58
CA GLY A 8 -2.36 -5.34 -17.25
C GLY A 8 -3.44 -4.40 -17.77
N ILE A 9 -3.47 -3.13 -17.30
CA ILE A 9 -4.51 -2.16 -17.67
C ILE A 9 -3.94 -0.98 -18.43
N LEU A 10 -2.77 -0.49 -18.00
CA LEU A 10 -2.19 0.73 -18.52
C LEU A 10 -1.30 0.49 -19.73
N SER A 11 -1.37 1.43 -20.65
CA SER A 11 -0.49 1.57 -21.80
C SER A 11 0.41 2.79 -21.66
N LYS A 12 1.38 2.93 -22.56
CA LYS A 12 2.19 4.12 -22.68
C LYS A 12 1.27 5.33 -22.95
N ASP A 13 1.60 6.45 -22.34
CA ASP A 13 0.92 7.74 -22.44
C ASP A 13 -0.52 7.78 -21.83
N ASP A 14 -1.02 6.72 -21.20
CA ASP A 14 -2.24 6.79 -20.39
C ASP A 14 -2.01 7.74 -19.20
N HIS A 15 -2.93 8.70 -18.97
CA HIS A 15 -2.82 9.59 -17.82
C HIS A 15 -3.20 8.90 -16.52
N VAL A 16 -2.31 9.00 -15.54
CA VAL A 16 -2.46 8.40 -14.21
C VAL A 16 -2.15 9.42 -13.12
N ILE A 17 -3.07 9.57 -12.18
CA ILE A 17 -2.85 10.34 -10.97
C ILE A 17 -2.33 9.39 -9.87
N THR A 18 -1.27 9.79 -9.21
CA THR A 18 -0.70 9.09 -8.05
C THR A 18 -0.21 10.10 -7.02
N THR A 19 0.32 9.63 -5.88
CA THR A 19 0.67 10.53 -4.79
C THR A 19 2.15 10.48 -4.43
N TYR A 20 2.64 11.49 -3.71
CA TYR A 20 4.01 11.45 -3.17
C TYR A 20 4.19 10.41 -2.07
N ALA A 21 3.08 9.86 -1.52
CA ALA A 21 3.11 8.84 -0.46
C ALA A 21 3.43 7.44 -0.98
N GLU A 22 3.55 7.26 -2.30
CA GLU A 22 3.63 5.95 -2.91
C GLU A 22 4.95 5.23 -2.66
N HIS A 23 4.81 3.94 -2.42
CA HIS A 23 5.93 3.01 -2.44
C HIS A 23 6.46 2.82 -3.88
N ASN A 24 7.74 2.48 -4.02
CA ASN A 24 8.37 2.15 -5.32
C ASN A 24 7.65 1.04 -6.10
N SER A 25 6.84 0.21 -5.43
CA SER A 25 6.01 -0.82 -6.09
C SER A 25 4.92 -0.24 -6.99
N VAL A 26 4.54 1.02 -6.78
CA VAL A 26 3.64 1.80 -7.66
C VAL A 26 4.46 2.64 -8.64
N LEU A 27 5.40 3.44 -8.13
CA LEU A 27 6.13 4.40 -8.95
C LEU A 27 6.96 3.78 -10.07
N ARG A 28 7.67 2.67 -9.78
CA ARG A 28 8.53 2.03 -10.77
C ARG A 28 7.78 1.37 -11.91
N PRO A 29 6.70 0.60 -11.68
CA PRO A 29 5.86 0.09 -12.76
C PRO A 29 5.26 1.20 -13.63
N LEU A 30 4.72 2.27 -13.06
CA LEU A 30 4.15 3.39 -13.81
C LEU A 30 5.19 4.05 -14.73
N ARG A 31 6.39 4.31 -14.21
CA ARG A 31 7.52 4.83 -15.01
C ARG A 31 7.97 3.85 -16.10
N GLN A 32 7.97 2.55 -15.80
CA GLN A 32 8.36 1.52 -16.78
C GLN A 32 7.34 1.40 -17.91
N ILE A 33 6.04 1.57 -17.63
CA ILE A 33 4.98 1.60 -18.64
C ILE A 33 5.15 2.84 -19.54
N GLY A 34 5.68 3.92 -19.01
CA GLY A 34 5.74 5.23 -19.68
C GLY A 34 4.41 5.96 -19.62
N ALA A 35 3.65 5.79 -18.52
CA ALA A 35 2.43 6.51 -18.26
C ALA A 35 2.68 8.03 -18.15
N ASP A 36 1.73 8.84 -18.58
CA ASP A 36 1.68 10.27 -18.28
C ASP A 36 1.28 10.43 -16.82
N LEU A 37 2.27 10.74 -15.97
CA LEU A 37 2.15 10.61 -14.53
C LEU A 37 2.03 11.97 -13.85
N THR A 38 0.89 12.24 -13.25
CA THR A 38 0.69 13.35 -12.31
C THR A 38 0.89 12.84 -10.88
N VAL A 39 1.83 13.47 -10.16
CA VAL A 39 2.08 13.19 -8.74
C VAL A 39 1.59 14.36 -7.90
N THR A 40 0.68 14.09 -6.97
CA THR A 40 0.05 15.12 -6.14
C THR A 40 0.05 14.75 -4.66
N ALA A 41 -0.51 15.60 -3.80
CA ALA A 41 -0.79 15.26 -2.41
C ALA A 41 -1.90 14.20 -2.32
N PRO A 42 -1.90 13.32 -1.28
CA PRO A 42 -2.87 12.24 -1.14
C PRO A 42 -4.22 12.72 -0.56
N TYR A 43 -4.61 13.96 -0.83
CA TYR A 43 -5.82 14.56 -0.30
C TYR A 43 -6.83 14.87 -1.41
N LYS A 44 -8.11 14.82 -1.03
CA LYS A 44 -9.26 14.96 -1.94
C LYS A 44 -9.14 16.18 -2.86
N GLU A 45 -8.87 17.35 -2.28
CA GLU A 45 -8.85 18.62 -2.98
C GLU A 45 -7.70 18.72 -3.99
N ASP A 46 -6.60 18.05 -3.71
CA ASP A 46 -5.42 18.07 -4.57
C ASP A 46 -5.58 17.08 -5.72
N ILE A 47 -6.09 15.89 -5.45
CA ILE A 47 -6.40 14.91 -6.50
C ILE A 47 -7.46 15.46 -7.47
N LEU A 48 -8.50 16.12 -6.96
CA LEU A 48 -9.58 16.66 -7.78
C LEU A 48 -9.08 17.72 -8.78
N LYS A 49 -8.08 18.53 -8.42
CA LYS A 49 -7.46 19.55 -9.30
C LYS A 49 -6.71 18.95 -10.49
N GLU A 50 -6.24 17.74 -10.34
CA GLU A 50 -5.38 17.07 -11.32
C GLU A 50 -6.16 16.18 -12.29
N ILE A 51 -7.49 16.04 -12.12
CA ILE A 51 -8.34 15.25 -13.02
C ILE A 51 -8.45 15.94 -14.37
N ARG A 52 -8.23 15.17 -15.44
CA ARG A 52 -8.40 15.56 -16.85
C ARG A 52 -9.44 14.65 -17.50
N GLU A 53 -9.92 15.04 -18.68
CA GLU A 53 -10.84 14.23 -19.47
C GLU A 53 -10.26 12.85 -19.88
N ASP A 54 -8.92 12.79 -20.03
CA ASP A 54 -8.17 11.58 -20.38
C ASP A 54 -7.60 10.83 -19.18
N THR A 55 -7.93 11.24 -17.95
CA THR A 55 -7.49 10.53 -16.74
C THR A 55 -8.07 9.12 -16.71
N LYS A 56 -7.21 8.12 -16.79
CA LYS A 56 -7.61 6.72 -16.83
C LYS A 56 -7.63 6.04 -15.47
N MET A 57 -6.72 6.41 -14.59
CA MET A 57 -6.56 5.74 -13.30
C MET A 57 -6.09 6.71 -12.21
N ILE A 58 -6.62 6.51 -11.02
CA ILE A 58 -6.03 7.00 -9.77
C ILE A 58 -5.47 5.78 -9.05
N VAL A 59 -4.19 5.83 -8.68
CA VAL A 59 -3.55 4.78 -7.87
C VAL A 59 -2.88 5.40 -6.66
N MET A 60 -3.24 4.91 -5.46
CA MET A 60 -2.69 5.43 -4.22
C MET A 60 -2.55 4.39 -3.12
N THR A 61 -1.63 4.63 -2.21
CA THR A 61 -1.56 3.88 -0.96
C THR A 61 -2.65 4.35 0.00
N HIS A 62 -3.27 3.40 0.73
CA HIS A 62 -4.22 3.72 1.79
C HIS A 62 -3.52 4.22 3.06
N SER A 63 -2.31 3.73 3.34
CA SER A 63 -1.50 4.19 4.46
C SER A 63 -0.05 4.33 4.06
N SER A 64 0.57 5.43 4.48
CA SER A 64 2.00 5.66 4.27
C SER A 64 2.84 4.62 5.01
N ASN A 65 3.75 3.98 4.30
CA ASN A 65 4.73 3.08 4.92
C ASN A 65 5.88 3.83 5.62
N VAL A 66 5.88 5.14 5.57
CA VAL A 66 6.84 6.01 6.28
C VAL A 66 6.20 6.59 7.52
N THR A 67 5.10 7.34 7.37
CA THR A 67 4.48 8.08 8.47
C THR A 67 3.37 7.30 9.17
N GLY A 68 2.82 6.26 8.54
CA GLY A 68 1.64 5.56 9.05
C GLY A 68 0.31 6.28 8.77
N GLU A 69 0.34 7.52 8.29
CA GLU A 69 -0.85 8.31 7.99
C GLU A 69 -1.81 7.55 7.06
N LEU A 70 -3.09 7.57 7.41
CA LEU A 70 -4.19 7.02 6.62
C LEU A 70 -4.81 8.11 5.76
N TYR A 71 -5.07 7.78 4.50
CA TYR A 71 -5.69 8.69 3.54
C TYR A 71 -7.15 8.30 3.30
N ASP A 72 -7.98 9.29 3.04
CA ASP A 72 -9.44 9.13 2.87
C ASP A 72 -9.77 8.51 1.50
N ILE A 73 -9.66 7.18 1.43
CA ILE A 73 -10.00 6.40 0.23
C ILE A 73 -11.49 6.43 -0.09
N ASP A 74 -12.37 6.68 0.87
CA ASP A 74 -13.81 6.82 0.63
C ASP A 74 -14.09 8.08 -0.20
N ALA A 75 -13.51 9.22 0.21
CA ALA A 75 -13.68 10.48 -0.50
C ALA A 75 -13.03 10.48 -1.90
N ILE A 76 -11.87 9.84 -2.04
CA ILE A 76 -11.16 9.76 -3.32
C ILE A 76 -11.84 8.77 -4.26
N GLY A 77 -12.30 7.62 -3.75
CA GLY A 77 -13.06 6.65 -4.53
C GLY A 77 -14.38 7.21 -5.05
N GLN A 78 -15.07 8.04 -4.26
CA GLN A 78 -16.27 8.75 -4.73
C GLN A 78 -15.96 9.68 -5.91
N ILE A 79 -14.84 10.42 -5.86
CA ILE A 79 -14.39 11.26 -6.98
C ILE A 79 -14.07 10.41 -8.22
N ALA A 80 -13.34 9.32 -8.05
CA ALA A 80 -12.98 8.41 -9.14
C ALA A 80 -14.24 7.85 -9.81
N TYR A 81 -15.21 7.40 -9.02
CA TYR A 81 -16.50 6.89 -9.50
C TYR A 81 -17.29 7.93 -10.29
N GLU A 82 -17.42 9.15 -9.77
CA GLU A 82 -18.16 10.26 -10.43
C GLU A 82 -17.53 10.69 -11.75
N ASN A 83 -16.21 10.50 -11.91
CA ASN A 83 -15.48 10.84 -13.13
C ASN A 83 -15.16 9.63 -14.02
N HIS A 84 -15.69 8.43 -13.71
CA HIS A 84 -15.47 7.19 -14.47
C HIS A 84 -13.97 6.80 -14.58
N ILE A 85 -13.20 7.08 -13.54
CA ILE A 85 -11.77 6.81 -13.44
C ILE A 85 -11.57 5.52 -12.62
N LEU A 86 -10.69 4.62 -13.07
CA LEU A 86 -10.35 3.42 -12.30
C LEU A 86 -9.62 3.79 -11.00
N PHE A 87 -10.07 3.24 -9.88
CA PHE A 87 -9.46 3.47 -8.58
C PHE A 87 -8.75 2.23 -8.07
N VAL A 88 -7.42 2.35 -7.94
CA VAL A 88 -6.52 1.29 -7.46
C VAL A 88 -5.95 1.68 -6.11
N VAL A 89 -6.12 0.84 -5.11
CA VAL A 89 -5.62 1.08 -3.74
C VAL A 89 -4.55 0.05 -3.37
N ASP A 90 -3.37 0.55 -2.97
CA ASP A 90 -2.35 -0.25 -2.29
C ASP A 90 -2.64 -0.29 -0.79
N SER A 91 -3.16 -1.40 -0.31
CA SER A 91 -3.44 -1.63 1.11
C SER A 91 -2.33 -2.39 1.85
N ALA A 92 -1.12 -2.41 1.30
CA ALA A 92 -0.02 -3.19 1.87
C ALA A 92 0.31 -2.83 3.33
N GLN A 93 -0.03 -1.63 3.80
CA GLN A 93 0.18 -1.20 5.19
C GLN A 93 -1.11 -1.17 6.02
N SER A 94 -2.28 -1.14 5.40
CA SER A 94 -3.55 -1.02 6.09
C SER A 94 -4.33 -2.34 6.18
N ALA A 95 -4.15 -3.25 5.23
CA ALA A 95 -4.81 -4.56 5.25
C ALA A 95 -4.42 -5.35 6.51
N GLY A 96 -5.42 -5.76 7.28
CA GLY A 96 -5.27 -6.45 8.56
C GLY A 96 -5.27 -5.52 9.79
N HIS A 97 -5.01 -4.21 9.61
CA HIS A 97 -5.08 -3.20 10.67
C HIS A 97 -6.35 -2.37 10.60
N ILE A 98 -6.79 -2.03 9.38
CA ILE A 98 -7.93 -1.14 9.12
C ILE A 98 -8.93 -1.88 8.25
N SER A 99 -10.22 -1.77 8.60
CA SER A 99 -11.31 -2.30 7.78
C SER A 99 -11.44 -1.50 6.49
N ILE A 100 -11.50 -2.21 5.36
CA ILE A 100 -11.67 -1.63 4.03
C ILE A 100 -12.89 -2.26 3.37
N ASP A 101 -13.85 -1.44 2.98
CA ASP A 101 -15.01 -1.86 2.20
C ASP A 101 -14.88 -1.35 0.76
N MET A 102 -14.52 -2.24 -0.16
CA MET A 102 -14.28 -1.89 -1.56
C MET A 102 -15.50 -1.32 -2.26
N GLN A 103 -16.71 -1.78 -1.89
CA GLN A 103 -17.94 -1.30 -2.53
C GLN A 103 -18.27 0.12 -2.04
N LYS A 104 -18.19 0.34 -0.74
CA LYS A 104 -18.43 1.65 -0.13
C LYS A 104 -17.42 2.70 -0.62
N SER A 105 -16.16 2.32 -0.72
CA SER A 105 -15.07 3.20 -1.15
C SER A 105 -14.88 3.26 -2.68
N HIS A 106 -15.78 2.66 -3.46
CA HIS A 106 -15.72 2.60 -4.92
C HIS A 106 -14.34 2.15 -5.46
N ILE A 107 -13.71 1.18 -4.78
CA ILE A 107 -12.40 0.66 -5.18
C ILE A 107 -12.60 -0.40 -6.26
N ASP A 108 -11.99 -0.19 -7.43
CA ASP A 108 -11.97 -1.17 -8.53
C ASP A 108 -10.98 -2.31 -8.27
N LEU A 109 -9.79 -1.96 -7.77
CA LEU A 109 -8.70 -2.89 -7.51
C LEU A 109 -8.04 -2.60 -6.18
N LEU A 110 -8.10 -3.58 -5.27
CA LEU A 110 -7.40 -3.53 -3.99
C LEU A 110 -6.22 -4.50 -4.00
N THR A 111 -5.02 -4.01 -3.77
CA THR A 111 -3.82 -4.86 -3.69
C THR A 111 -3.31 -4.94 -2.26
N PHE A 112 -2.83 -6.13 -1.86
CA PHE A 112 -2.33 -6.35 -0.52
C PHE A 112 -1.08 -7.24 -0.48
N SER A 113 -0.34 -7.16 0.63
CA SER A 113 0.80 -8.01 0.97
C SER A 113 0.41 -8.98 2.08
N GLY A 114 0.53 -10.30 1.85
CA GLY A 114 0.08 -11.31 2.83
C GLY A 114 0.94 -11.38 4.09
N HIS A 115 2.21 -10.98 4.03
CA HIS A 115 3.17 -11.12 5.12
C HIS A 115 3.28 -9.91 6.09
N LYS A 116 2.40 -8.93 5.92
CA LYS A 116 2.31 -7.77 6.83
C LYS A 116 1.13 -7.95 7.79
N GLY A 117 0.24 -6.97 7.90
CA GLY A 117 -0.91 -7.02 8.80
C GLY A 117 -1.80 -8.26 8.65
N LEU A 118 -1.78 -8.94 7.51
CA LEU A 118 -2.53 -10.19 7.29
C LEU A 118 -1.87 -11.46 7.86
N LEU A 119 -0.71 -11.35 8.50
CA LEU A 119 -0.03 -12.41 9.26
C LEU A 119 0.36 -13.67 8.46
N GLY A 120 0.35 -13.61 7.13
CA GLY A 120 0.78 -14.72 6.27
C GLY A 120 2.29 -14.77 6.08
N MET A 121 2.78 -15.86 5.47
CA MET A 121 4.19 -16.00 5.11
C MET A 121 4.57 -15.07 3.96
N SER A 122 5.87 -14.72 3.89
CA SER A 122 6.43 -13.96 2.77
C SER A 122 6.25 -14.67 1.42
N GLY A 123 6.10 -13.91 0.34
CA GLY A 123 5.96 -14.44 -1.02
C GLY A 123 4.52 -14.61 -1.49
N VAL A 124 3.53 -14.21 -0.68
CA VAL A 124 2.11 -14.19 -1.03
C VAL A 124 1.56 -12.77 -0.89
N GLY A 125 0.69 -12.41 -1.79
CA GLY A 125 -0.11 -11.21 -1.81
C GLY A 125 -1.20 -11.36 -2.86
N GLY A 126 -2.20 -10.51 -2.86
CA GLY A 126 -3.36 -10.68 -3.73
C GLY A 126 -3.87 -9.39 -4.35
N ILE A 127 -4.87 -9.56 -5.17
CA ILE A 127 -5.68 -8.52 -5.78
C ILE A 127 -7.14 -8.89 -5.54
N CYS A 128 -7.90 -7.99 -4.96
CA CYS A 128 -9.36 -8.07 -5.02
C CYS A 128 -9.82 -7.20 -6.19
N ILE A 129 -10.68 -7.75 -7.04
CA ILE A 129 -11.12 -7.14 -8.30
C ILE A 129 -12.62 -6.87 -8.18
N ASN A 130 -13.02 -5.63 -8.40
CA ASN A 130 -14.42 -5.15 -8.38
C ASN A 130 -14.68 -4.25 -9.61
N THR A 131 -14.26 -4.71 -10.79
CA THR A 131 -14.42 -3.99 -12.05
C THR A 131 -14.56 -4.98 -13.21
N ASP A 132 -15.26 -4.57 -14.26
CA ASP A 132 -15.34 -5.31 -15.53
C ASP A 132 -14.15 -5.04 -16.45
N THR A 133 -13.25 -4.16 -16.06
CA THR A 133 -12.04 -3.85 -16.85
C THR A 133 -11.16 -5.07 -16.96
N LEU A 134 -10.86 -5.46 -18.20
CA LEU A 134 -9.98 -6.60 -18.47
C LEU A 134 -8.55 -6.27 -18.06
N ILE A 135 -7.99 -7.11 -17.20
CA ILE A 135 -6.60 -7.04 -16.79
C ILE A 135 -5.81 -8.04 -17.64
N GLN A 136 -4.92 -7.55 -18.48
CA GLN A 136 -4.03 -8.43 -19.26
C GLN A 136 -3.08 -9.19 -18.33
N PRO A 137 -2.89 -10.50 -18.53
CA PRO A 137 -2.03 -11.29 -17.66
C PRO A 137 -0.57 -10.84 -17.77
N LEU A 138 0.07 -10.61 -16.63
CA LEU A 138 1.50 -10.28 -16.57
C LEU A 138 2.38 -11.49 -16.97
N LYS A 139 1.90 -12.70 -16.71
CA LYS A 139 2.54 -13.97 -17.01
C LYS A 139 1.53 -14.91 -17.64
N THR A 140 1.97 -15.68 -18.61
CA THR A 140 1.17 -16.73 -19.24
C THR A 140 1.88 -18.07 -19.10
N GLY A 141 1.12 -19.17 -19.06
CA GLY A 141 1.71 -20.51 -18.92
C GLY A 141 0.69 -21.56 -18.53
N GLY A 142 1.13 -22.64 -17.93
CA GLY A 142 0.27 -23.71 -17.47
C GLY A 142 -0.63 -23.26 -16.33
N THR A 143 -1.93 -23.48 -16.46
CA THR A 143 -2.95 -23.10 -15.46
C THR A 143 -3.61 -24.32 -14.80
N GLY A 144 -3.32 -25.53 -15.32
CA GLY A 144 -3.97 -26.78 -14.88
C GLY A 144 -5.34 -27.01 -15.48
N ILE A 145 -5.90 -26.06 -16.20
CA ILE A 145 -7.18 -26.15 -16.91
C ILE A 145 -7.00 -25.79 -18.38
N ASP A 146 -7.98 -26.17 -19.20
CA ASP A 146 -8.10 -25.80 -20.62
C ASP A 146 -6.81 -26.01 -21.45
N SER A 147 -6.17 -27.16 -21.25
CA SER A 147 -4.82 -27.47 -21.74
C SER A 147 -4.67 -27.44 -23.28
N PHE A 148 -5.74 -27.55 -24.04
CA PHE A 148 -5.73 -27.49 -25.51
C PHE A 148 -5.91 -26.10 -26.06
N ASN A 149 -6.31 -25.14 -25.25
CA ASN A 149 -6.42 -23.75 -25.64
C ASN A 149 -5.02 -23.16 -25.85
N LYS A 150 -4.82 -22.43 -26.95
CA LYS A 150 -3.56 -21.75 -27.25
C LYS A 150 -3.35 -20.44 -26.52
N LYS A 151 -4.40 -19.93 -25.90
CA LYS A 151 -4.39 -18.67 -25.13
C LYS A 151 -4.54 -18.95 -23.65
N GLN A 152 -4.14 -17.97 -22.83
CA GLN A 152 -4.45 -17.97 -21.40
C GLN A 152 -5.97 -18.03 -21.21
N PRO A 153 -6.51 -18.78 -20.24
CA PRO A 153 -7.95 -18.81 -19.95
C PRO A 153 -8.49 -17.39 -19.66
N ASP A 154 -9.76 -17.16 -20.00
CA ASP A 154 -10.42 -15.88 -19.75
C ASP A 154 -11.02 -15.79 -18.34
N SER A 155 -11.17 -16.92 -17.66
CA SER A 155 -11.76 -16.99 -16.31
C SER A 155 -10.77 -16.61 -15.23
N TYR A 156 -11.18 -15.78 -14.28
CA TYR A 156 -10.46 -15.55 -13.05
C TYR A 156 -10.66 -16.72 -12.06
N PRO A 157 -9.65 -17.08 -11.26
CA PRO A 157 -8.33 -16.46 -11.12
C PRO A 157 -7.30 -16.92 -12.16
N GLU A 158 -7.57 -17.97 -12.94
CA GLU A 158 -6.61 -18.62 -13.85
C GLU A 158 -6.08 -17.67 -14.93
N HIS A 159 -6.89 -16.68 -15.32
CA HIS A 159 -6.48 -15.65 -16.27
C HIS A 159 -5.20 -14.90 -15.84
N LEU A 160 -5.03 -14.66 -14.55
CA LEU A 160 -3.89 -13.93 -14.00
C LEU A 160 -2.81 -14.82 -13.37
N GLU A 161 -3.05 -16.12 -13.30
CA GLU A 161 -2.15 -17.07 -12.67
C GLU A 161 -1.45 -17.96 -13.70
N ALA A 162 -0.16 -18.24 -13.49
CA ALA A 162 0.62 -19.11 -14.34
C ALA A 162 1.63 -19.93 -13.53
N GLY A 163 1.63 -21.22 -13.74
CA GLY A 163 2.46 -22.19 -13.02
C GLY A 163 1.81 -22.66 -11.71
N THR A 164 2.49 -23.58 -11.02
CA THR A 164 2.04 -24.12 -9.74
C THR A 164 2.03 -23.01 -8.68
N LEU A 165 0.87 -22.85 -8.03
CA LEU A 165 0.68 -21.83 -7.00
C LEU A 165 1.50 -22.13 -5.74
N ASN A 166 1.85 -21.09 -4.98
CA ASN A 166 2.47 -21.21 -3.67
C ASN A 166 1.44 -21.65 -2.61
N ILE A 167 1.03 -22.92 -2.67
CA ILE A 167 0.01 -23.48 -1.77
C ILE A 167 0.35 -23.29 -0.29
N PRO A 168 1.59 -23.55 0.19
CA PRO A 168 1.92 -23.30 1.60
C PRO A 168 1.75 -21.85 2.01
N GLY A 169 2.15 -20.92 1.16
CA GLY A 169 1.97 -19.48 1.42
C GLY A 169 0.51 -19.06 1.45
N ILE A 170 -0.33 -19.58 0.54
CA ILE A 170 -1.77 -19.33 0.50
C ILE A 170 -2.45 -19.90 1.76
N ALA A 171 -2.10 -21.11 2.16
CA ALA A 171 -2.62 -21.74 3.38
C ALA A 171 -2.23 -20.93 4.63
N SER A 172 -0.98 -20.45 4.69
CA SER A 172 -0.52 -19.56 5.77
C SER A 172 -1.31 -18.25 5.81
N LEU A 173 -1.56 -17.62 4.65
CA LEU A 173 -2.37 -16.41 4.57
C LEU A 173 -3.79 -16.66 5.06
N SER A 174 -4.42 -17.76 4.64
CA SER A 174 -5.75 -18.15 5.10
C SER A 174 -5.80 -18.30 6.62
N ALA A 175 -4.81 -18.97 7.22
CA ALA A 175 -4.71 -19.13 8.67
C ALA A 175 -4.52 -17.77 9.39
N GLY A 176 -3.67 -16.89 8.85
CA GLY A 176 -3.47 -15.53 9.39
C GLY A 176 -4.75 -14.70 9.35
N MET A 177 -5.46 -14.73 8.23
CA MET A 177 -6.74 -14.01 8.09
C MET A 177 -7.82 -14.56 9.03
N THR A 178 -7.91 -15.90 9.19
CA THR A 178 -8.84 -16.51 10.15
C THR A 178 -8.54 -16.04 11.57
N TYR A 179 -7.26 -16.07 11.97
CA TYR A 179 -6.84 -15.57 13.29
C TYR A 179 -7.20 -14.10 13.50
N LEU A 180 -6.98 -13.24 12.49
CA LEU A 180 -7.35 -11.83 12.55
C LEU A 180 -8.86 -11.65 12.76
N LEU A 181 -9.70 -12.37 12.01
CA LEU A 181 -11.16 -12.28 12.14
C LEU A 181 -11.65 -12.68 13.54
N GLU A 182 -10.99 -13.64 14.16
CA GLU A 182 -11.33 -14.10 15.51
C GLU A 182 -10.84 -13.17 16.62
N HIS A 183 -9.72 -12.43 16.41
CA HIS A 183 -9.02 -11.65 17.44
C HIS A 183 -8.91 -10.16 17.10
N GLN A 184 -9.60 -9.68 16.07
CA GLN A 184 -9.44 -8.32 15.54
C GLN A 184 -9.49 -7.24 16.63
N LYS A 185 -10.52 -7.25 17.46
CA LYS A 185 -10.68 -6.24 18.53
C LYS A 185 -9.56 -6.26 19.54
N GLU A 186 -9.11 -7.45 19.94
CA GLU A 186 -8.01 -7.61 20.89
C GLU A 186 -6.71 -7.05 20.32
N ILE A 187 -6.45 -7.32 19.03
CA ILE A 187 -5.28 -6.83 18.31
C ILE A 187 -5.32 -5.31 18.20
N GLU A 188 -6.44 -4.75 17.74
CA GLU A 188 -6.64 -3.29 17.60
C GLU A 188 -6.45 -2.57 18.93
N GLU A 189 -7.06 -3.07 20.02
CA GLU A 189 -6.92 -2.50 21.36
C GLU A 189 -5.47 -2.57 21.85
N LYS A 190 -4.78 -3.69 21.60
CA LYS A 190 -3.40 -3.86 21.99
C LYS A 190 -2.44 -2.98 21.19
N GLU A 191 -2.62 -2.90 19.88
CA GLU A 191 -1.83 -2.01 19.01
C GLU A 191 -2.00 -0.55 19.44
N LYS A 192 -3.24 -0.12 19.70
CA LYS A 192 -3.51 1.23 20.18
C LYS A 192 -2.84 1.51 21.53
N GLN A 193 -2.95 0.62 22.51
CA GLN A 193 -2.31 0.78 23.82
C GLN A 193 -0.79 0.91 23.70
N LEU A 194 -0.16 0.09 22.86
CA LEU A 194 1.28 0.10 22.66
C LEU A 194 1.74 1.37 21.91
N PHE A 195 0.98 1.76 20.90
CA PHE A 195 1.25 2.99 20.15
C PHE A 195 1.16 4.22 21.07
N ASP A 196 0.05 4.38 21.80
CA ASP A 196 -0.18 5.50 22.71
C ASP A 196 0.93 5.58 23.77
N ALA A 197 1.29 4.44 24.37
CA ALA A 197 2.34 4.38 25.39
C ALA A 197 3.72 4.80 24.84
N LEU A 198 4.05 4.34 23.63
CA LEU A 198 5.30 4.68 22.95
C LEU A 198 5.32 6.16 22.55
N TYR A 199 4.28 6.63 21.86
CA TYR A 199 4.19 8.00 21.37
C TYR A 199 4.22 9.02 22.50
N GLU A 200 3.41 8.82 23.58
CA GLU A 200 3.41 9.67 24.77
C GLU A 200 4.77 9.66 25.50
N GLY A 201 5.45 8.53 25.51
CA GLY A 201 6.81 8.45 26.04
C GLY A 201 7.81 9.25 25.21
N MET A 202 7.74 9.12 23.90
CA MET A 202 8.62 9.81 22.95
C MET A 202 8.40 11.33 22.94
N LYS A 203 7.18 11.84 23.10
CA LYS A 203 6.87 13.28 23.20
C LYS A 203 7.62 13.99 24.34
N ARG A 204 8.06 13.24 25.37
CA ARG A 204 8.82 13.77 26.51
C ARG A 204 10.32 13.87 26.26
N ILE A 205 10.80 13.35 25.14
CA ILE A 205 12.23 13.36 24.79
C ILE A 205 12.52 14.62 23.98
N ASN A 206 13.39 15.46 24.48
CA ASN A 206 13.82 16.66 23.77
C ASN A 206 14.55 16.29 22.47
N GLY A 207 14.32 17.06 21.41
CA GLY A 207 15.01 16.88 20.13
C GLY A 207 14.36 15.87 19.19
N ILE A 208 13.27 15.20 19.58
CA ILE A 208 12.50 14.35 18.63
C ILE A 208 11.67 15.26 17.71
N THR A 209 11.73 14.94 16.42
CA THR A 209 10.83 15.47 15.38
C THR A 209 9.98 14.32 14.86
N PHE A 210 8.64 14.46 14.94
CA PHE A 210 7.69 13.54 14.33
C PHE A 210 7.29 14.04 12.93
N TYR A 211 6.98 13.09 12.02
CA TYR A 211 6.61 13.38 10.63
C TYR A 211 5.13 13.15 10.32
N CYS A 212 4.33 12.94 11.33
CA CYS A 212 2.87 12.97 11.31
C CYS A 212 2.39 13.54 12.64
N ASP A 213 1.30 14.28 12.62
CA ASP A 213 0.62 14.71 13.83
C ASP A 213 -0.32 13.61 14.31
N TYR A 214 0.22 12.67 15.06
CA TYR A 214 -0.51 11.49 15.56
C TYR A 214 -1.61 11.81 16.58
N ASP A 215 -1.69 13.03 17.06
CA ASP A 215 -2.79 13.47 17.92
C ASP A 215 -4.07 13.79 17.11
N THR A 216 -3.93 14.11 15.81
CA THR A 216 -5.04 14.56 14.95
C THR A 216 -5.25 13.71 13.70
N CYS A 217 -4.22 13.08 13.15
CA CYS A 217 -4.36 12.25 11.95
C CYS A 217 -4.79 10.82 12.26
N ALA A 218 -5.62 10.22 11.39
CA ALA A 218 -5.83 8.79 11.39
C ALA A 218 -4.55 8.09 10.91
N HIS A 219 -4.14 7.00 11.57
CA HIS A 219 -2.87 6.34 11.27
C HIS A 219 -2.91 4.83 11.56
N THR A 220 -2.02 4.09 10.92
CA THR A 220 -1.62 2.73 11.32
C THR A 220 -0.56 2.82 12.43
N PRO A 221 -0.23 1.71 13.14
CA PRO A 221 0.69 1.76 14.29
C PRO A 221 2.17 1.95 13.87
N ILE A 222 2.46 2.99 13.08
CA ILE A 222 3.79 3.39 12.64
C ILE A 222 4.10 4.77 13.20
N ILE A 223 5.28 4.95 13.80
CA ILE A 223 5.80 6.25 14.24
C ILE A 223 7.06 6.57 13.44
N ALA A 224 7.01 7.64 12.66
CA ALA A 224 8.16 8.20 11.96
C ALA A 224 8.78 9.35 12.76
N PHE A 225 10.06 9.24 13.06
CA PHE A 225 10.76 10.27 13.83
C PHE A 225 12.23 10.39 13.43
N ASN A 226 12.80 11.56 13.71
CA ASN A 226 14.22 11.78 13.80
C ASN A 226 14.57 12.39 15.16
N LEU A 227 15.83 12.24 15.57
CA LEU A 227 16.34 12.82 16.82
C LEU A 227 17.40 13.86 16.46
N GLU A 228 17.09 15.15 16.65
CA GLU A 228 17.98 16.27 16.32
C GLU A 228 18.63 16.13 14.93
N ASP A 229 19.94 16.37 14.84
CA ASP A 229 20.73 16.23 13.61
C ASP A 229 21.50 14.89 13.54
N TYR A 230 21.10 13.92 14.36
CA TYR A 230 21.71 12.61 14.31
C TYR A 230 21.27 11.84 13.05
N ASP A 231 22.23 11.13 12.46
CA ASP A 231 21.98 10.19 11.38
C ASP A 231 21.06 9.06 11.84
N SER A 232 19.97 8.82 11.08
CA SER A 232 18.94 7.84 11.44
C SER A 232 19.48 6.40 11.53
N SER A 233 20.51 6.06 10.74
CA SER A 233 21.14 4.74 10.80
C SER A 233 21.90 4.54 12.10
N LYS A 234 22.61 5.56 12.58
CA LYS A 234 23.33 5.52 13.87
C LYS A 234 22.38 5.39 15.05
N ILE A 235 21.23 6.09 14.99
CA ILE A 235 20.20 5.96 16.04
C ILE A 235 19.63 4.54 16.02
N SER A 236 19.28 4.01 14.86
CA SER A 236 18.79 2.64 14.70
C SER A 236 19.77 1.60 15.24
N ASP A 237 21.07 1.75 14.94
CA ASP A 237 22.13 0.88 15.43
C ASP A 237 22.25 0.92 16.95
N VAL A 238 22.23 2.13 17.55
CA VAL A 238 22.31 2.28 19.02
C VAL A 238 21.08 1.69 19.70
N LEU A 239 19.87 1.93 19.17
CA LEU A 239 18.63 1.37 19.70
C LEU A 239 18.66 -0.16 19.65
N SER A 240 19.07 -0.73 18.54
CA SER A 240 19.16 -2.18 18.37
C SER A 240 20.23 -2.79 19.27
N TYR A 241 21.47 -2.24 19.27
CA TYR A 241 22.60 -2.87 19.93
C TYR A 241 22.60 -2.72 21.45
N LYS A 242 22.12 -1.57 21.97
CA LYS A 242 22.13 -1.28 23.40
C LYS A 242 20.84 -1.58 24.13
N TYR A 243 19.71 -1.53 23.41
CA TYR A 243 18.38 -1.51 24.01
C TYR A 243 17.45 -2.59 23.46
N ASP A 244 17.90 -3.42 22.50
CA ASP A 244 17.09 -4.42 21.80
C ASP A 244 15.81 -3.82 21.16
N ILE A 245 15.85 -2.52 20.77
CA ILE A 245 14.77 -1.84 20.09
C ILE A 245 15.09 -1.81 18.60
N ILE A 246 14.33 -2.60 17.82
CA ILE A 246 14.52 -2.69 16.38
C ILE A 246 13.71 -1.61 15.70
N THR A 247 14.39 -0.73 14.97
CA THR A 247 13.78 0.31 14.13
C THR A 247 14.24 0.16 12.69
N ARG A 248 13.55 0.80 11.78
CA ARG A 248 13.96 0.85 10.37
C ARG A 248 14.40 2.26 10.01
N CYS A 249 15.63 2.41 9.52
CA CYS A 249 16.18 3.65 8.97
C CYS A 249 16.17 3.64 7.44
N GLY A 250 16.45 4.78 6.82
CA GLY A 250 16.61 4.98 5.38
C GLY A 250 15.32 5.28 4.63
N ALA A 251 15.36 5.19 3.31
CA ALA A 251 14.32 5.72 2.42
C ALA A 251 13.01 4.89 2.33
N HIS A 252 12.88 3.78 3.04
CA HIS A 252 11.66 2.92 3.13
C HIS A 252 11.02 2.57 1.77
N CYS A 253 11.76 2.69 0.66
CA CYS A 253 11.26 2.55 -0.71
C CYS A 253 10.13 3.55 -1.07
N ALA A 254 10.06 4.71 -0.39
CA ALA A 254 9.09 5.79 -0.65
C ALA A 254 9.82 7.12 -0.91
N PRO A 255 10.58 7.26 -2.02
CA PRO A 255 11.48 8.37 -2.23
C PRO A 255 10.79 9.72 -2.30
N LEU A 256 9.57 9.79 -2.84
CA LEU A 256 8.83 11.04 -2.96
C LEU A 256 8.33 11.53 -1.60
N MET A 257 7.96 10.62 -0.69
CA MET A 257 7.61 10.97 0.69
C MET A 257 8.83 11.61 1.39
N HIS A 258 10.02 11.02 1.28
CA HIS A 258 11.23 11.60 1.86
C HIS A 258 11.61 12.95 1.25
N THR A 259 11.36 13.15 -0.05
CA THR A 259 11.50 14.46 -0.69
C THR A 259 10.52 15.47 -0.10
N HIS A 260 9.25 15.09 0.07
CA HIS A 260 8.21 15.92 0.66
C HIS A 260 8.53 16.30 2.11
N LEU A 261 9.00 15.36 2.91
CA LEU A 261 9.37 15.55 4.31
C LEU A 261 10.74 16.21 4.52
N ASN A 262 11.50 16.49 3.45
CA ASN A 262 12.87 16.98 3.50
C ASN A 262 13.83 16.09 4.32
N THR A 263 13.70 14.76 4.18
CA THR A 263 14.46 13.75 4.93
C THR A 263 15.31 12.85 4.02
N VAL A 264 15.63 13.28 2.81
CA VAL A 264 16.40 12.48 1.84
C VAL A 264 17.81 12.15 2.34
N GLU A 265 18.42 13.07 3.12
CA GLU A 265 19.79 12.95 3.63
C GLU A 265 19.87 12.59 5.13
N ARG A 266 18.76 12.14 5.71
CA ARG A 266 18.67 11.89 7.17
C ARG A 266 18.41 10.45 7.53
#